data_e4ed90c54f19672791c0e708ed4a77d9
#
_entry.id   e4ed90c54f19672791c0e708ed4a77d9
#
_cell.length_a   1.000
_cell.length_b   1.000
_cell.length_c   1.000
_cell.angle_alpha   90.00
_cell.angle_beta   90.00
_cell.angle_gamma   90.00
#
_symmetry.space_group_name_H-M   'P 1'
#
loop_
_entity.id
_entity.type
_entity.pdbx_description
1 polymer ?
#
loop_
_entity_poly.entity_id
_entity_poly.type
_entity_poly.pdbx_seq_one_letter_code
_entity_poly.pdbx_strand_id
1 'polypeptide(L)'
;RYGDIEVEFVGARKESYNRGSRKPIVEDGTLEDDQNRRDFTINALAFSLNKETFGELVDPFGGLQDLKHGLIRTPLNPDITFSDDPLRMMRAIRFASQLNFKITDDTFNAIERNKDRMEILSMERVSEELNKILLSPQPSLGFKLLEESGLLGIVFPQLQALKGVDTIDGKQHKDNFYHTLE
;
A
#
# COMPACT_ATOMS: atom_id res chain seq x y z
N ARG A 1 9.73 -5.63 -27.91
CA ARG A 1 8.49 -6.42 -28.09
C ARG A 1 8.80 -7.70 -28.85
N TYR A 2 8.20 -8.78 -28.39
CA TYR A 2 8.25 -10.06 -29.10
C TYR A 2 6.78 -10.48 -29.37
N GLY A 3 6.33 -10.27 -30.60
CA GLY A 3 4.92 -10.35 -30.95
C GLY A 3 4.10 -9.34 -30.13
N ASP A 4 3.04 -9.81 -29.47
CA ASP A 4 2.18 -9.00 -28.59
C ASP A 4 2.71 -8.89 -27.14
N ILE A 5 3.87 -9.51 -26.86
CA ILE A 5 4.48 -9.48 -25.54
C ILE A 5 5.43 -8.27 -25.44
N GLU A 6 5.23 -7.44 -24.43
CA GLU A 6 6.15 -6.38 -24.05
C GLU A 6 7.03 -6.86 -22.89
N VAL A 7 8.35 -6.79 -23.09
CA VAL A 7 9.34 -7.18 -22.08
C VAL A 7 10.13 -5.93 -21.68
N GLU A 8 10.14 -5.65 -20.39
CA GLU A 8 10.93 -4.57 -19.79
C GLU A 8 12.16 -5.17 -19.10
N PHE A 9 13.33 -4.62 -19.39
CA PHE A 9 14.58 -4.97 -18.71
C PHE A 9 14.92 -3.85 -17.72
N VAL A 10 14.93 -4.15 -16.44
CA VAL A 10 15.22 -3.19 -15.37
C VAL A 10 16.38 -3.72 -14.55
N GLY A 11 17.38 -2.86 -14.30
CA GLY A 11 18.46 -3.19 -13.36
C GLY A 11 17.95 -3.30 -11.93
N ALA A 12 18.52 -4.23 -11.17
CA ALA A 12 18.28 -4.28 -9.73
C ALA A 12 18.81 -3.01 -9.07
N ARG A 13 18.07 -2.46 -8.09
CA ARG A 13 18.36 -1.17 -7.48
C ARG A 13 18.48 -1.30 -5.97
N LYS A 14 19.46 -0.57 -5.43
CA LYS A 14 19.53 -0.25 -4.01
C LYS A 14 19.04 1.18 -3.83
N GLU A 15 18.14 1.39 -2.89
CA GLU A 15 17.59 2.71 -2.59
C GLU A 15 17.93 3.09 -1.14
N SER A 16 18.34 4.33 -0.94
CA SER A 16 18.50 4.94 0.37
C SER A 16 17.69 6.23 0.44
N TYR A 17 17.11 6.52 1.61
CA TYR A 17 16.19 7.64 1.78
C TYR A 17 16.70 8.62 2.81
N ASN A 18 16.65 9.91 2.50
CA ASN A 18 16.85 10.97 3.46
C ASN A 18 15.52 11.33 4.13
N ARG A 19 15.48 11.46 5.47
CA ARG A 19 14.27 11.66 6.26
C ARG A 19 13.41 12.86 5.82
N GLY A 20 13.99 13.88 5.21
CA GLY A 20 13.29 15.07 4.69
C GLY A 20 12.99 15.05 3.19
N SER A 21 13.28 13.94 2.50
CA SER A 21 13.08 13.82 1.06
C SER A 21 12.43 12.49 0.71
N ARG A 22 11.46 12.56 -0.19
CA ARG A 22 10.82 11.38 -0.81
C ARG A 22 11.62 10.82 -2.00
N LYS A 23 12.66 11.54 -2.45
CA LYS A 23 13.49 11.10 -3.57
C LYS A 23 14.56 10.16 -3.04
N PRO A 24 14.55 8.88 -3.42
CA PRO A 24 15.61 7.97 -3.06
C PRO A 24 16.91 8.37 -3.76
N ILE A 25 18.02 8.09 -3.11
CA ILE A 25 19.31 7.95 -3.79
C ILE A 25 19.30 6.53 -4.34
N VAL A 26 19.43 6.39 -5.65
CA VAL A 26 19.38 5.13 -6.36
C VAL A 26 20.76 4.74 -6.81
N GLU A 27 21.20 3.54 -6.45
CA GLU A 27 22.45 2.92 -6.86
C GLU A 27 22.19 1.55 -7.49
N ASP A 28 23.15 1.02 -8.24
CA ASP A 28 23.09 -0.36 -8.69
C ASP A 28 23.11 -1.30 -7.49
N GLY A 29 22.19 -2.25 -7.49
CA GLY A 29 21.98 -3.18 -6.39
C GLY A 29 21.96 -4.64 -6.82
N THR A 30 21.95 -5.52 -5.85
CA THR A 30 21.71 -6.95 -6.02
C THR A 30 20.20 -7.22 -6.11
N LEU A 31 19.82 -8.46 -6.49
CA LEU A 31 18.43 -8.91 -6.42
C LEU A 31 17.88 -8.79 -4.98
N GLU A 32 18.69 -9.10 -3.98
CA GLU A 32 18.33 -8.94 -2.57
C GLU A 32 18.04 -7.50 -2.19
N ASP A 33 18.88 -6.55 -2.64
CA ASP A 33 18.64 -5.11 -2.42
C ASP A 33 17.31 -4.69 -3.07
N ASP A 34 17.02 -5.15 -4.29
CA ASP A 34 15.79 -4.82 -5.00
C ASP A 34 14.55 -5.42 -4.30
N GLN A 35 14.65 -6.64 -3.77
CA GLN A 35 13.57 -7.27 -3.01
C GLN A 35 13.33 -6.61 -1.66
N ASN A 36 14.40 -6.22 -0.95
CA ASN A 36 14.34 -5.53 0.35
C ASN A 36 13.63 -4.18 0.27
N ARG A 37 13.77 -3.42 -0.83
CA ARG A 37 13.13 -2.12 -1.01
C ARG A 37 11.67 -2.18 -1.44
N ARG A 38 11.12 -3.37 -1.76
CA ARG A 38 9.73 -3.52 -2.17
C ARG A 38 8.76 -3.17 -1.05
N ASP A 39 7.55 -2.76 -1.43
CA ASP A 39 6.50 -2.39 -0.49
C ASP A 39 5.93 -3.58 0.29
N PHE A 40 5.60 -4.68 -0.41
CA PHE A 40 4.97 -5.85 0.19
C PHE A 40 5.62 -7.15 -0.27
N THR A 41 5.54 -8.17 0.59
CA THR A 41 6.10 -9.51 0.35
C THR A 41 5.58 -10.14 -0.95
N ILE A 42 4.29 -9.96 -1.24
CA ILE A 42 3.64 -10.45 -2.47
C ILE A 42 4.19 -9.80 -3.75
N ASN A 43 4.82 -8.63 -3.64
CA ASN A 43 5.45 -7.88 -4.74
C ASN A 43 6.97 -8.10 -4.80
N ALA A 44 7.53 -8.90 -3.87
CA ALA A 44 8.96 -9.19 -3.80
C ALA A 44 9.32 -10.58 -4.36
N LEU A 45 8.37 -11.28 -4.96
CA LEU A 45 8.58 -12.57 -5.62
C LEU A 45 9.33 -12.38 -6.94
N ALA A 46 10.24 -13.30 -7.23
CA ALA A 46 10.93 -13.35 -8.53
C ALA A 46 11.09 -14.80 -9.01
N PHE A 47 11.22 -14.97 -10.33
CA PHE A 47 11.61 -16.23 -10.93
C PHE A 47 12.96 -16.09 -11.63
N SER A 48 13.83 -17.06 -11.43
CA SER A 48 15.11 -17.10 -12.12
C SER A 48 14.91 -17.42 -13.61
N LEU A 49 15.55 -16.63 -14.46
CA LEU A 49 15.64 -16.90 -15.91
C LEU A 49 17.04 -17.38 -16.32
N ASN A 50 17.95 -17.59 -15.38
CA ASN A 50 19.28 -18.14 -15.62
C ASN A 50 19.16 -19.59 -16.05
N LYS A 51 20.05 -20.03 -16.94
CA LYS A 51 19.99 -21.36 -17.54
C LYS A 51 20.00 -22.48 -16.50
N GLU A 52 20.82 -22.35 -15.46
CA GLU A 52 21.03 -23.36 -14.40
C GLU A 52 19.87 -23.40 -13.37
N THR A 53 19.17 -22.29 -13.19
CA THR A 53 18.12 -22.13 -12.17
C THR A 53 16.78 -21.70 -12.80
N PHE A 54 16.59 -21.97 -14.08
CA PHE A 54 15.42 -21.51 -14.81
C PHE A 54 14.11 -21.98 -14.17
N GLY A 55 13.25 -21.01 -13.85
CA GLY A 55 11.94 -21.26 -13.23
C GLY A 55 11.97 -21.43 -11.70
N GLU A 56 13.14 -21.37 -11.06
CA GLU A 56 13.21 -21.37 -9.62
C GLU A 56 12.60 -20.11 -9.03
N LEU A 57 11.72 -20.29 -8.03
CA LEU A 57 11.10 -19.20 -7.28
C LEU A 57 12.07 -18.65 -6.24
N VAL A 58 12.30 -17.35 -6.28
CA VAL A 58 13.03 -16.59 -5.27
C VAL A 58 12.03 -15.85 -4.38
N ASP A 59 11.85 -16.33 -3.16
CA ASP A 59 10.88 -15.81 -2.18
C ASP A 59 11.49 -15.70 -0.78
N PRO A 60 12.34 -14.70 -0.53
CA PRO A 60 13.05 -14.58 0.74
C PRO A 60 12.15 -14.19 1.92
N PHE A 61 10.93 -13.69 1.67
CA PHE A 61 10.03 -13.15 2.70
C PHE A 61 8.76 -13.97 2.91
N GLY A 62 8.59 -15.09 2.21
CA GLY A 62 7.37 -15.89 2.30
C GLY A 62 6.17 -15.26 1.61
N GLY A 63 6.41 -14.45 0.57
CA GLY A 63 5.37 -13.75 -0.18
C GLY A 63 4.36 -14.70 -0.84
N LEU A 64 4.78 -15.91 -1.26
CA LEU A 64 3.88 -16.92 -1.79
C LEU A 64 2.87 -17.42 -0.73
N GLN A 65 3.30 -17.52 0.53
CA GLN A 65 2.39 -17.88 1.63
C GLN A 65 1.44 -16.74 1.95
N ASP A 66 1.94 -15.50 1.99
CA ASP A 66 1.08 -14.33 2.17
C ASP A 66 0.03 -14.22 1.05
N LEU A 67 0.43 -14.47 -0.19
CA LEU A 67 -0.49 -14.49 -1.34
C LEU A 67 -1.58 -15.55 -1.17
N LYS A 68 -1.22 -16.77 -0.73
CA LYS A 68 -2.17 -17.86 -0.48
C LYS A 68 -3.14 -17.57 0.67
N HIS A 69 -2.69 -16.86 1.69
CA HIS A 69 -3.50 -16.51 2.86
C HIS A 69 -4.23 -15.17 2.72
N GLY A 70 -4.04 -14.46 1.61
CA GLY A 70 -4.65 -13.15 1.38
C GLY A 70 -4.13 -12.09 2.34
N LEU A 71 -2.81 -11.99 2.52
CA LEU A 71 -2.17 -11.06 3.46
C LEU A 71 -1.36 -9.98 2.74
N ILE A 72 -1.45 -8.76 3.24
CA ILE A 72 -0.58 -7.63 2.90
C ILE A 72 0.38 -7.41 4.06
N ARG A 73 1.66 -7.67 3.82
CA ARG A 73 2.74 -7.54 4.79
C ARG A 73 3.99 -6.94 4.13
N THR A 74 4.72 -6.09 4.85
CA THR A 74 5.99 -5.53 4.36
C THR A 74 7.12 -6.57 4.45
N PRO A 75 8.08 -6.56 3.51
CA PRO A 75 9.25 -7.47 3.56
C PRO A 75 10.09 -7.28 4.83
N LEU A 76 10.32 -6.02 5.19
CA LEU A 76 11.10 -5.60 6.34
C LEU A 76 10.22 -4.89 7.37
N ASN A 77 10.85 -4.25 8.36
CA ASN A 77 10.14 -3.46 9.38
C ASN A 77 9.20 -2.43 8.72
N PRO A 78 7.89 -2.48 9.00
CA PRO A 78 6.91 -1.61 8.35
C PRO A 78 7.11 -0.12 8.67
N ASP A 79 7.63 0.24 9.85
CA ASP A 79 7.89 1.64 10.19
C ASP A 79 9.00 2.23 9.28
N ILE A 80 10.04 1.44 8.96
CA ILE A 80 11.08 1.85 8.02
C ILE A 80 10.47 1.96 6.61
N THR A 81 9.75 0.94 6.17
CA THR A 81 9.12 0.87 4.85
C THR A 81 8.20 2.09 4.59
N PHE A 82 7.42 2.51 5.57
CA PHE A 82 6.52 3.67 5.46
C PHE A 82 7.21 4.99 5.70
N SER A 83 8.29 5.01 6.48
CA SER A 83 9.15 6.18 6.62
C SER A 83 9.89 6.51 5.32
N ASP A 84 10.34 5.50 4.58
CA ASP A 84 11.05 5.64 3.32
C ASP A 84 10.15 6.20 2.20
N ASP A 85 9.00 5.59 1.97
CA ASP A 85 7.98 6.12 1.05
C ASP A 85 6.58 6.03 1.69
N PRO A 86 6.07 7.15 2.25
CA PRO A 86 4.75 7.18 2.89
C PRO A 86 3.59 6.79 1.97
N LEU A 87 3.73 6.89 0.65
CA LEU A 87 2.68 6.46 -0.28
C LEU A 87 2.38 4.97 -0.15
N ARG A 88 3.34 4.18 0.34
CA ARG A 88 3.14 2.74 0.57
C ARG A 88 2.01 2.46 1.57
N MET A 89 1.70 3.39 2.48
CA MET A 89 0.53 3.27 3.36
C MET A 89 -0.79 3.27 2.57
N MET A 90 -0.95 4.19 1.63
CA MET A 90 -2.10 4.20 0.70
C MET A 90 -2.13 2.96 -0.19
N ARG A 91 -0.96 2.51 -0.65
CA ARG A 91 -0.84 1.30 -1.46
C ARG A 91 -1.24 0.04 -0.70
N ALA A 92 -0.94 -0.07 0.61
CA ALA A 92 -1.40 -1.18 1.46
C ALA A 92 -2.92 -1.28 1.46
N ILE A 93 -3.61 -0.16 1.69
CA ILE A 93 -5.07 -0.07 1.71
C ILE A 93 -5.64 -0.35 0.31
N ARG A 94 -5.02 0.20 -0.74
CA ARG A 94 -5.43 -0.10 -2.11
C ARG A 94 -5.35 -1.58 -2.43
N PHE A 95 -4.24 -2.25 -2.12
CA PHE A 95 -4.11 -3.69 -2.38
C PHE A 95 -5.10 -4.51 -1.56
N ALA A 96 -5.35 -4.14 -0.30
CA ALA A 96 -6.39 -4.77 0.50
C ALA A 96 -7.77 -4.66 -0.18
N SER A 97 -8.11 -3.48 -0.69
CA SER A 97 -9.37 -3.21 -1.40
C SER A 97 -9.46 -3.89 -2.77
N GLN A 98 -8.34 -3.96 -3.52
CA GLN A 98 -8.31 -4.57 -4.85
C GLN A 98 -8.31 -6.10 -4.82
N LEU A 99 -7.60 -6.70 -3.88
CA LEU A 99 -7.39 -8.13 -3.78
C LEU A 99 -8.30 -8.80 -2.74
N ASN A 100 -9.04 -8.01 -1.95
CA ASN A 100 -9.78 -8.47 -0.78
C ASN A 100 -8.88 -9.19 0.24
N PHE A 101 -7.67 -8.64 0.47
CA PHE A 101 -6.67 -9.16 1.38
C PHE A 101 -6.70 -8.42 2.71
N LYS A 102 -6.29 -9.11 3.78
CA LYS A 102 -6.12 -8.50 5.11
C LYS A 102 -4.72 -7.88 5.22
N ILE A 103 -4.64 -6.64 5.71
CA ILE A 103 -3.36 -6.06 6.15
C ILE A 103 -3.01 -6.71 7.50
N THR A 104 -1.76 -7.20 7.67
CA THR A 104 -1.31 -7.75 8.94
C THR A 104 -1.31 -6.69 10.03
N ASP A 105 -1.55 -7.09 11.27
CA ASP A 105 -1.72 -6.15 12.39
C ASP A 105 -0.48 -5.26 12.59
N ASP A 106 0.73 -5.82 12.48
CA ASP A 106 1.98 -5.05 12.57
C ASP A 106 2.09 -4.00 11.46
N THR A 107 1.72 -4.37 10.23
CA THR A 107 1.72 -3.45 9.09
C THR A 107 0.66 -2.37 9.25
N PHE A 108 -0.54 -2.73 9.71
CA PHE A 108 -1.63 -1.76 9.93
C PHE A 108 -1.30 -0.77 11.05
N ASN A 109 -0.82 -1.26 12.20
CA ASN A 109 -0.40 -0.41 13.32
C ASN A 109 0.74 0.55 12.92
N ALA A 110 1.62 0.13 12.01
CA ALA A 110 2.66 1.02 11.48
C ALA A 110 2.09 2.13 10.57
N ILE A 111 0.98 1.89 9.85
CA ILE A 111 0.27 2.94 9.12
C ILE A 111 -0.19 4.03 10.10
N GLU A 112 -0.85 3.65 11.19
CA GLU A 112 -1.33 4.59 12.21
C GLU A 112 -0.19 5.43 12.79
N ARG A 113 0.96 4.81 13.10
CA ARG A 113 2.13 5.50 13.66
C ARG A 113 2.80 6.45 12.69
N ASN A 114 2.77 6.17 11.39
CA ASN A 114 3.50 6.92 10.35
C ASN A 114 2.60 7.82 9.51
N LYS A 115 1.29 7.88 9.76
CA LYS A 115 0.31 8.61 8.93
C LYS A 115 0.66 10.08 8.69
N ASP A 116 1.25 10.77 9.68
CA ASP A 116 1.61 12.18 9.56
C ASP A 116 2.68 12.43 8.48
N ARG A 117 3.44 11.40 8.10
CA ARG A 117 4.39 11.51 6.99
C ARG A 117 3.73 11.67 5.62
N MET A 118 2.43 11.45 5.51
CA MET A 118 1.67 11.74 4.28
C MET A 118 1.79 13.20 3.84
N GLU A 119 2.06 14.13 4.76
CA GLU A 119 2.20 15.57 4.48
C GLU A 119 3.33 15.90 3.48
N ILE A 120 4.35 15.03 3.36
CA ILE A 120 5.45 15.25 2.40
C ILE A 120 5.07 14.86 0.96
N LEU A 121 3.92 14.21 0.75
CA LEU A 121 3.47 13.74 -0.56
C LEU A 121 2.75 14.83 -1.33
N SER A 122 2.87 14.79 -2.65
CA SER A 122 2.02 15.63 -3.50
C SER A 122 0.60 15.08 -3.55
N MET A 123 -0.39 15.99 -3.56
CA MET A 123 -1.80 15.61 -3.67
C MET A 123 -2.11 14.82 -4.95
N GLU A 124 -1.34 15.03 -6.02
CA GLU A 124 -1.46 14.25 -7.25
C GLU A 124 -1.26 12.75 -7.01
N ARG A 125 -0.14 12.36 -6.34
CA ARG A 125 0.16 10.95 -6.02
C ARG A 125 -0.89 10.35 -5.07
N VAL A 126 -1.32 11.13 -4.08
CA VAL A 126 -2.37 10.72 -3.12
C VAL A 126 -3.70 10.49 -3.85
N SER A 127 -4.08 11.41 -4.73
CA SER A 127 -5.33 11.30 -5.51
C SER A 127 -5.32 10.12 -6.48
N GLU A 128 -4.17 9.80 -7.07
CA GLU A 128 -4.04 8.60 -7.91
C GLU A 128 -4.32 7.30 -7.14
N GLU A 129 -3.77 7.16 -5.93
CA GLU A 129 -4.02 5.97 -5.11
C GLU A 129 -5.48 5.96 -4.59
N LEU A 130 -6.03 7.12 -4.19
CA LEU A 130 -7.42 7.24 -3.78
C LEU A 130 -8.39 6.85 -4.90
N ASN A 131 -8.13 7.28 -6.13
CA ASN A 131 -8.91 6.89 -7.30
C ASN A 131 -8.85 5.37 -7.55
N LYS A 132 -7.67 4.76 -7.37
CA LYS A 132 -7.52 3.29 -7.51
C LYS A 132 -8.26 2.53 -6.41
N ILE A 133 -8.38 3.09 -5.20
CA ILE A 133 -9.22 2.54 -4.12
C ILE A 133 -10.69 2.66 -4.50
N LEU A 134 -11.13 3.82 -4.94
CA LEU A 134 -12.52 4.08 -5.34
C LEU A 134 -12.98 3.16 -6.49
N LEU A 135 -12.09 2.90 -7.45
CA LEU A 135 -12.36 2.05 -8.61
C LEU A 135 -12.07 0.55 -8.36
N SER A 136 -11.72 0.17 -7.14
CA SER A 136 -11.44 -1.23 -6.77
C SER A 136 -12.73 -2.05 -6.65
N PRO A 137 -12.64 -3.40 -6.66
CA PRO A 137 -13.80 -4.27 -6.40
C PRO A 137 -14.43 -4.10 -5.01
N GLN A 138 -13.67 -3.60 -4.03
CA GLN A 138 -14.11 -3.44 -2.63
C GLN A 138 -13.81 -2.00 -2.11
N PRO A 139 -14.40 -0.94 -2.73
CA PRO A 139 -14.09 0.43 -2.34
C PRO A 139 -14.49 0.72 -0.90
N SER A 140 -15.61 0.19 -0.41
CA SER A 140 -16.05 0.37 0.98
C SER A 140 -15.05 -0.20 2.00
N LEU A 141 -14.39 -1.32 1.70
CA LEU A 141 -13.29 -1.84 2.53
C LEU A 141 -12.13 -0.84 2.58
N GLY A 142 -11.73 -0.31 1.42
CA GLY A 142 -10.65 0.67 1.34
C GLY A 142 -10.94 1.93 2.16
N PHE A 143 -12.14 2.49 2.04
CA PHE A 143 -12.51 3.69 2.80
C PHE A 143 -12.66 3.43 4.31
N LYS A 144 -13.11 2.26 4.74
CA LYS A 144 -13.11 1.86 6.14
C LYS A 144 -11.69 1.77 6.71
N LEU A 145 -10.76 1.15 5.97
CA LEU A 145 -9.35 1.06 6.36
C LEU A 145 -8.67 2.45 6.41
N LEU A 146 -9.01 3.36 5.48
CA LEU A 146 -8.55 4.75 5.53
C LEU A 146 -9.04 5.47 6.79
N GLU A 147 -10.27 5.23 7.17
CA GLU A 147 -10.86 5.81 8.38
C GLU A 147 -10.23 5.23 9.65
N GLU A 148 -10.17 3.90 9.77
CA GLU A 148 -9.62 3.18 10.91
C GLU A 148 -8.14 3.53 11.15
N SER A 149 -7.35 3.67 10.09
CA SER A 149 -5.93 4.06 10.18
C SER A 149 -5.71 5.55 10.48
N GLY A 150 -6.76 6.36 10.40
CA GLY A 150 -6.69 7.82 10.51
C GLY A 150 -6.15 8.54 9.28
N LEU A 151 -5.87 7.82 8.18
CA LEU A 151 -5.42 8.42 6.92
C LEU A 151 -6.54 9.23 6.25
N LEU A 152 -7.81 8.87 6.44
CA LEU A 152 -8.94 9.54 5.78
C LEU A 152 -8.97 11.03 6.10
N GLY A 153 -8.73 11.42 7.36
CA GLY A 153 -8.69 12.83 7.77
C GLY A 153 -7.58 13.64 7.12
N ILE A 154 -6.51 12.98 6.67
CA ILE A 154 -5.39 13.62 5.98
C ILE A 154 -5.65 13.71 4.47
N VAL A 155 -6.12 12.60 3.86
CA VAL A 155 -6.24 12.51 2.41
C VAL A 155 -7.58 12.96 1.86
N PHE A 156 -8.65 12.87 2.65
CA PHE A 156 -10.00 13.29 2.26
C PHE A 156 -10.83 13.79 3.46
N PRO A 157 -10.43 14.92 4.09
CA PRO A 157 -11.06 15.45 5.29
C PRO A 157 -12.55 15.76 5.12
N GLN A 158 -13.01 16.10 3.92
CA GLN A 158 -14.42 16.36 3.62
C GLN A 158 -15.28 15.10 3.83
N LEU A 159 -14.78 13.93 3.42
CA LEU A 159 -15.47 12.67 3.65
C LEU A 159 -15.42 12.26 5.12
N GLN A 160 -14.28 12.50 5.80
CA GLN A 160 -14.15 12.28 7.25
C GLN A 160 -15.17 13.12 8.03
N ALA A 161 -15.46 14.34 7.58
CA ALA A 161 -16.42 15.24 8.24
C ALA A 161 -17.88 14.74 8.18
N LEU A 162 -18.19 13.76 7.32
CA LEU A 162 -19.51 13.12 7.30
C LEU A 162 -19.72 12.11 8.44
N LYS A 163 -18.63 11.78 9.16
CA LYS A 163 -18.70 10.84 10.29
C LYS A 163 -19.48 11.49 11.45
N GLY A 164 -20.45 10.79 11.93
CA GLY A 164 -21.28 11.23 13.06
C GLY A 164 -22.76 10.92 12.84
N VAL A 165 -23.50 10.99 13.93
CA VAL A 165 -24.94 10.77 13.93
C VAL A 165 -25.62 12.09 14.24
N ASP A 166 -26.33 12.64 13.27
CA ASP A 166 -27.17 13.81 13.49
C ASP A 166 -28.41 13.41 14.28
N THR A 167 -28.76 14.20 15.29
CA THR A 167 -30.03 14.08 16.01
C THR A 167 -30.95 15.20 15.53
N ILE A 168 -31.94 14.87 14.73
CA ILE A 168 -32.96 15.80 14.26
C ILE A 168 -34.30 15.40 14.88
N ASP A 169 -34.96 16.35 15.55
CA ASP A 169 -36.24 16.16 16.24
C ASP A 169 -36.26 14.98 17.22
N GLY A 170 -35.16 14.76 17.93
CA GLY A 170 -35.03 13.68 18.91
C GLY A 170 -34.85 12.27 18.33
N LYS A 171 -34.73 12.14 17.00
CA LYS A 171 -34.43 10.89 16.32
C LYS A 171 -32.97 10.85 15.88
N GLN A 172 -32.28 9.77 16.25
CA GLN A 172 -30.94 9.50 15.75
C GLN A 172 -31.02 9.01 14.30
N HIS A 173 -30.26 9.65 13.40
CA HIS A 173 -30.06 9.20 12.03
C HIS A 173 -28.87 8.23 11.95
N LYS A 174 -28.77 7.48 10.83
CA LYS A 174 -27.59 6.66 10.53
C LYS A 174 -26.36 7.56 10.40
N ASP A 175 -25.18 7.02 10.76
CA ASP A 175 -23.90 7.68 10.49
C ASP A 175 -23.74 7.90 8.97
N ASN A 176 -23.64 9.17 8.57
CA ASN A 176 -23.62 9.54 7.16
C ASN A 176 -22.41 8.99 6.42
N PHE A 177 -21.25 8.85 7.10
CA PHE A 177 -20.07 8.27 6.50
C PHE A 177 -20.31 6.81 6.13
N TYR A 178 -20.74 5.97 7.08
CA TYR A 178 -20.98 4.55 6.81
C TYR A 178 -22.13 4.31 5.84
N HIS A 179 -23.18 5.15 5.90
CA HIS A 179 -24.27 5.07 4.92
C HIS A 179 -23.83 5.42 3.50
N THR A 180 -22.85 6.32 3.33
CA THR A 180 -22.28 6.65 2.01
C THR A 180 -21.47 5.49 1.44
N LEU A 181 -20.96 4.58 2.27
CA LEU A 181 -20.17 3.43 1.85
C LEU A 181 -21.02 2.18 1.52
N GLU A 182 -22.30 2.19 1.82
CA GLU A 182 -23.27 1.12 1.45
C GLU A 182 -23.68 1.24 -0.02
#